data_44e1587f91415e352c5692de23d5f86b
#
_entry.id   44e1587f91415e352c5692de23d5f86b
#
_cell.length_a   1.000
_cell.length_b   1.000
_cell.length_c   1.000
_cell.angle_alpha   90.00
_cell.angle_beta   90.00
_cell.angle_gamma   90.00
#
_symmetry.space_group_name_H-M   'P 1'
#
loop_
_entity.id
_entity.type
_entity.pdbx_description
1 polymer ?
#
loop_
_entity_poly.entity_id
_entity_poly.type
_entity_poly.pdbx_seq_one_letter_code
_entity_poly.pdbx_strand_id
1 'polypeptide(L)'
;MDIRETLLELINSETIRYSYMAVEKLIIVMMKDYLESQNKRLFAENESVRGIADMILPDGIDSDESCIVAEIKMYRHKQMSLRVIYDTIGRFSINRGDINKLLLIVVNELPDGIRNRIEEKKKQLNFELIIWDMDDLVRIFSYNESLFVDTYNNLNTVLLRDTINNGISRNNSTYLEKRKKYVEQLHTQYENDNIVLFIGAGESNEAKIATWDKLI
;
A
#
# COMPACT_ATOMS: atom_id res chain seq x y z
N MET A 1 7.13 -22.37 -7.11
CA MET A 1 6.03 -21.45 -7.48
C MET A 1 6.62 -20.43 -8.43
N ASP A 2 6.01 -20.18 -9.58
CA ASP A 2 6.53 -19.17 -10.52
C ASP A 2 6.16 -17.77 -10.02
N ILE A 3 7.15 -16.95 -9.77
CA ILE A 3 6.98 -15.60 -9.22
C ILE A 3 6.19 -14.72 -10.18
N ARG A 4 6.49 -14.80 -11.48
CA ARG A 4 5.82 -14.00 -12.52
C ARG A 4 4.34 -14.37 -12.63
N GLU A 5 4.04 -15.67 -12.74
CA GLU A 5 2.66 -16.14 -12.81
C GLU A 5 1.88 -15.74 -11.57
N THR A 6 2.46 -15.88 -10.38
CA THR A 6 1.84 -15.50 -9.12
C THR A 6 1.54 -14.00 -9.04
N LEU A 7 2.45 -13.15 -9.49
CA LEU A 7 2.21 -11.70 -9.55
C LEU A 7 1.09 -11.37 -10.54
N LEU A 8 1.07 -12.01 -11.70
CA LEU A 8 -0.01 -11.82 -12.70
C LEU A 8 -1.37 -12.27 -12.17
N GLU A 9 -1.43 -13.37 -11.43
CA GLU A 9 -2.66 -13.83 -10.76
C GLU A 9 -3.13 -12.82 -9.72
N LEU A 10 -2.23 -12.30 -8.88
CA LEU A 10 -2.56 -11.27 -7.89
C LEU A 10 -3.08 -9.99 -8.55
N ILE A 11 -2.42 -9.51 -9.60
CA ILE A 11 -2.83 -8.31 -10.35
C ILE A 11 -4.25 -8.49 -10.90
N ASN A 12 -4.59 -9.69 -11.36
CA ASN A 12 -5.85 -9.99 -12.02
C ASN A 12 -6.92 -10.56 -11.09
N SER A 13 -6.69 -10.62 -9.78
CA SER A 13 -7.65 -11.15 -8.80
C SER A 13 -9.00 -10.39 -8.84
N GLU A 14 -10.08 -11.03 -8.41
CA GLU A 14 -11.45 -10.53 -8.58
C GLU A 14 -11.73 -9.16 -7.94
N THR A 15 -11.07 -8.85 -6.81
CA THR A 15 -11.28 -7.57 -6.12
C THR A 15 -10.12 -6.62 -6.33
N ILE A 16 -10.36 -5.49 -6.99
CA ILE A 16 -9.36 -4.45 -7.31
C ILE A 16 -8.60 -3.98 -6.06
N ARG A 17 -9.33 -3.71 -4.97
CA ARG A 17 -8.73 -3.21 -3.74
C ARG A 17 -7.80 -4.24 -3.10
N TYR A 18 -8.21 -5.49 -3.07
CA TYR A 18 -7.39 -6.57 -2.53
C TYR A 18 -6.12 -6.77 -3.35
N SER A 19 -6.24 -6.83 -4.69
CA SER A 19 -5.08 -6.97 -5.58
C SER A 19 -4.03 -5.90 -5.32
N TYR A 20 -4.46 -4.63 -5.25
CA TYR A 20 -3.55 -3.51 -5.07
C TYR A 20 -2.80 -3.61 -3.72
N MET A 21 -3.54 -3.80 -2.64
CA MET A 21 -2.96 -3.93 -1.29
C MET A 21 -2.05 -5.15 -1.17
N ALA A 22 -2.44 -6.27 -1.77
CA ALA A 22 -1.66 -7.51 -1.72
C ALA A 22 -0.33 -7.38 -2.45
N VAL A 23 -0.35 -6.83 -3.67
CA VAL A 23 0.85 -6.62 -4.48
C VAL A 23 1.77 -5.58 -3.84
N GLU A 24 1.23 -4.45 -3.41
CA GLU A 24 1.99 -3.41 -2.70
C GLU A 24 2.69 -3.99 -1.46
N LYS A 25 1.96 -4.74 -0.63
CA LYS A 25 2.51 -5.35 0.56
C LYS A 25 3.59 -6.38 0.26
N LEU A 26 3.37 -7.21 -0.74
CA LEU A 26 4.36 -8.21 -1.18
C LEU A 26 5.65 -7.51 -1.64
N ILE A 27 5.54 -6.46 -2.45
CA ILE A 27 6.69 -5.66 -2.89
C ILE A 27 7.43 -5.05 -1.70
N ILE A 28 6.72 -4.44 -0.76
CA ILE A 28 7.33 -3.83 0.43
C ILE A 28 8.11 -4.86 1.26
N VAL A 29 7.53 -6.05 1.50
CA VAL A 29 8.19 -7.11 2.27
C VAL A 29 9.45 -7.61 1.56
N MET A 30 9.35 -7.91 0.27
CA MET A 30 10.47 -8.43 -0.51
C MET A 30 11.58 -7.38 -0.69
N MET A 31 11.22 -6.12 -0.92
CA MET A 31 12.17 -5.01 -0.99
C MET A 31 12.89 -4.79 0.33
N LYS A 32 12.15 -4.90 1.45
CA LYS A 32 12.74 -4.77 2.77
C LYS A 32 13.80 -5.84 3.03
N ASP A 33 13.47 -7.10 2.78
CA ASP A 33 14.40 -8.23 2.92
C ASP A 33 15.64 -8.05 2.02
N TYR A 34 15.43 -7.67 0.76
CA TYR A 34 16.52 -7.42 -0.18
C TYR A 34 17.46 -6.30 0.29
N LEU A 35 16.94 -5.20 0.81
CA LEU A 35 17.72 -4.09 1.32
C LEU A 35 18.39 -4.41 2.65
N GLU A 36 17.72 -5.12 3.55
CA GLU A 36 18.31 -5.57 4.82
C GLU A 36 19.52 -6.48 4.58
N SER A 37 19.52 -7.30 3.53
CA SER A 37 20.67 -8.12 3.15
C SER A 37 21.90 -7.27 2.75
N GLN A 38 21.67 -6.03 2.33
CA GLN A 38 22.69 -5.05 1.97
C GLN A 38 23.01 -4.08 3.13
N ASN A 39 22.46 -4.30 4.34
CA ASN A 39 22.51 -3.37 5.49
C ASN A 39 21.90 -1.98 5.18
N LYS A 40 20.88 -1.94 4.32
CA LYS A 40 20.15 -0.73 3.94
C LYS A 40 18.74 -0.72 4.51
N ARG A 41 18.20 0.47 4.74
CA ARG A 41 16.88 0.68 5.35
C ARG A 41 15.82 0.94 4.30
N LEU A 42 14.58 0.56 4.62
CA LEU A 42 13.38 0.93 3.88
C LEU A 42 12.34 1.48 4.86
N PHE A 43 11.75 2.61 4.52
CA PHE A 43 10.59 3.16 5.21
C PHE A 43 9.37 3.10 4.28
N ALA A 44 8.33 2.42 4.72
CA ALA A 44 7.05 2.33 4.03
C ALA A 44 5.93 2.69 5.01
N GLU A 45 4.79 3.13 4.49
CA GLU A 45 3.58 3.39 5.28
C GLU A 45 3.75 4.43 6.42
N ASN A 46 4.81 5.25 6.38
CA ASN A 46 5.10 6.21 7.41
C ASN A 46 4.40 7.55 7.13
N GLU A 47 4.01 8.31 8.18
CA GLU A 47 3.37 9.62 8.00
C GLU A 47 4.26 10.62 7.24
N SER A 48 5.58 10.48 7.35
CA SER A 48 6.56 11.28 6.61
C SER A 48 6.60 10.98 5.10
N VAL A 49 6.09 9.82 4.67
CA VAL A 49 6.05 9.38 3.26
C VAL A 49 4.69 9.64 2.64
N ARG A 50 3.65 9.81 3.46
CA ARG A 50 2.27 10.02 2.99
C ARG A 50 2.17 11.23 2.06
N GLY A 51 1.70 10.95 0.84
CA GLY A 51 1.45 11.96 -0.19
C GLY A 51 2.63 12.25 -1.12
N ILE A 52 3.82 11.65 -0.86
CA ILE A 52 4.98 11.78 -1.75
C ILE A 52 5.20 10.48 -2.52
N ALA A 53 5.20 9.32 -1.83
CA ALA A 53 5.47 8.01 -2.41
C ALA A 53 5.03 6.87 -1.49
N ASP A 54 5.14 5.63 -1.98
CA ASP A 54 4.81 4.41 -1.23
C ASP A 54 5.97 3.98 -0.31
N MET A 55 7.23 4.26 -0.69
CA MET A 55 8.43 3.92 0.07
C MET A 55 9.52 4.99 -0.03
N ILE A 56 10.39 5.04 0.98
CA ILE A 56 11.67 5.78 0.95
C ILE A 56 12.80 4.79 1.26
N LEU A 57 13.84 4.84 0.46
CA LEU A 57 15.09 4.11 0.60
C LEU A 57 16.19 5.13 0.95
N PRO A 58 16.41 5.45 2.22
CA PRO A 58 17.32 6.53 2.60
C PRO A 58 18.79 6.23 2.29
N ASP A 59 19.14 4.96 2.27
CA ASP A 59 20.50 4.48 2.04
C ASP A 59 20.68 3.98 0.58
N GLY A 60 19.70 4.27 -0.29
CA GLY A 60 19.72 3.85 -1.68
C GLY A 60 19.50 2.36 -1.91
N ILE A 61 19.92 1.85 -3.07
CA ILE A 61 19.78 0.44 -3.46
C ILE A 61 21.03 -0.02 -4.23
N ASP A 62 21.42 -1.27 -4.09
CA ASP A 62 22.61 -1.88 -4.69
C ASP A 62 23.86 -1.04 -4.41
N SER A 63 24.56 -0.56 -5.43
CA SER A 63 25.74 0.31 -5.31
C SER A 63 25.37 1.81 -5.16
N ASP A 64 24.13 2.18 -5.27
CA ASP A 64 23.66 3.53 -5.08
C ASP A 64 23.41 3.79 -3.59
N GLU A 65 24.05 4.83 -3.04
CA GLU A 65 23.95 5.21 -1.62
C GLU A 65 23.08 6.47 -1.42
N SER A 66 22.48 6.99 -2.48
CA SER A 66 21.66 8.19 -2.40
C SER A 66 20.22 7.87 -1.98
N CYS A 67 19.58 8.82 -1.32
CA CYS A 67 18.17 8.68 -0.96
C CYS A 67 17.28 8.56 -2.20
N ILE A 68 16.48 7.50 -2.26
CA ILE A 68 15.55 7.18 -3.34
C ILE A 68 14.14 7.15 -2.77
N VAL A 69 13.21 7.78 -3.48
CA VAL A 69 11.77 7.64 -3.25
C VAL A 69 11.20 6.66 -4.24
N ALA A 70 10.38 5.71 -3.79
CA ALA A 70 9.81 4.68 -4.65
C ALA A 70 8.28 4.74 -4.67
N GLU A 71 7.71 4.68 -5.85
CA GLU A 71 6.28 4.67 -6.12
C GLU A 71 5.90 3.42 -6.90
N ILE A 72 4.85 2.72 -6.46
CA ILE A 72 4.36 1.49 -7.08
C ILE A 72 3.17 1.81 -7.98
N LYS A 73 3.19 1.29 -9.20
CA LYS A 73 2.07 1.39 -10.15
C LYS A 73 1.71 0.03 -10.69
N MET A 74 0.43 -0.27 -10.66
CA MET A 74 -0.14 -1.52 -11.11
C MET A 74 -1.38 -1.25 -11.98
N TYR A 75 -1.55 -2.02 -13.04
CA TYR A 75 -2.73 -1.98 -13.90
C TYR A 75 -3.33 -3.37 -14.08
N ARG A 76 -4.61 -3.48 -13.78
CA ARG A 76 -5.39 -4.70 -14.00
C ARG A 76 -5.76 -4.84 -15.48
N HIS A 77 -5.53 -6.03 -16.05
CA HIS A 77 -5.97 -6.40 -17.42
C HIS A 77 -5.59 -5.42 -18.53
N LYS A 78 -4.70 -4.48 -18.27
CA LYS A 78 -4.32 -3.44 -19.23
C LYS A 78 -2.82 -3.22 -19.23
N GLN A 79 -2.33 -2.78 -20.36
CA GLN A 79 -0.97 -2.26 -20.43
C GLN A 79 -0.86 -0.92 -19.68
N MET A 80 0.30 -0.67 -19.11
CA MET A 80 0.59 0.58 -18.43
C MET A 80 0.45 1.75 -19.40
N SER A 81 -0.30 2.76 -18.99
CA SER A 81 -0.47 3.98 -19.77
C SER A 81 0.68 4.95 -19.52
N LEU A 82 1.30 5.48 -20.59
CA LEU A 82 2.29 6.55 -20.51
C LEU A 82 1.79 7.76 -19.73
N ARG A 83 0.51 8.08 -19.83
CA ARG A 83 -0.10 9.19 -19.10
C ARG A 83 0.11 9.05 -17.59
N VAL A 84 -0.11 7.88 -17.04
CA VAL A 84 0.03 7.64 -15.59
C VAL A 84 1.49 7.73 -15.15
N ILE A 85 2.41 7.22 -15.98
CA ILE A 85 3.84 7.37 -15.74
C ILE A 85 4.21 8.86 -15.70
N TYR A 86 3.77 9.63 -16.68
CA TYR A 86 4.05 11.06 -16.75
C TYR A 86 3.38 11.87 -15.63
N ASP A 87 2.15 11.52 -15.24
CA ASP A 87 1.46 12.11 -14.10
C ASP A 87 2.21 11.85 -12.78
N THR A 88 2.77 10.64 -12.62
CA THR A 88 3.60 10.30 -11.46
C THR A 88 4.90 11.09 -11.44
N ILE A 89 5.61 11.15 -12.57
CA ILE A 89 6.83 11.96 -12.75
C ILE A 89 6.54 13.44 -12.45
N GLY A 90 5.43 13.97 -12.96
CA GLY A 90 5.02 15.36 -12.74
C GLY A 90 4.73 15.66 -11.27
N ARG A 91 4.01 14.80 -10.58
CA ARG A 91 3.73 14.93 -9.14
C ARG A 91 5.02 14.89 -8.31
N PHE A 92 5.92 13.97 -8.62
CA PHE A 92 7.22 13.89 -7.95
C PHE A 92 8.04 15.16 -8.18
N SER A 93 8.12 15.62 -9.42
CA SER A 93 8.87 16.85 -9.78
C SER A 93 8.45 18.07 -8.95
N ILE A 94 7.16 18.17 -8.60
CA ILE A 94 6.60 19.29 -7.82
C ILE A 94 6.87 19.10 -6.32
N ASN A 95 6.76 17.88 -5.79
CA ASN A 95 6.68 17.61 -4.36
C ASN A 95 7.99 17.04 -3.76
N ARG A 96 9.01 16.78 -4.58
CA ARG A 96 10.21 16.04 -4.17
C ARG A 96 11.10 16.74 -3.12
N GLY A 97 10.97 18.06 -2.92
CA GLY A 97 11.91 18.82 -2.09
C GLY A 97 13.35 18.66 -2.58
N ASP A 98 14.24 18.24 -1.68
CA ASP A 98 15.67 17.97 -1.98
C ASP A 98 15.94 16.55 -2.51
N ILE A 99 14.91 15.72 -2.67
CA ILE A 99 15.07 14.35 -3.18
C ILE A 99 15.26 14.38 -4.69
N ASN A 100 16.33 13.75 -5.17
CA ASN A 100 16.73 13.81 -6.57
C ASN A 100 16.59 12.49 -7.33
N LYS A 101 16.04 11.43 -6.68
CA LYS A 101 15.86 10.13 -7.32
C LYS A 101 14.47 9.57 -7.07
N LEU A 102 13.84 9.14 -8.14
CA LEU A 102 12.56 8.42 -8.13
C LEU A 102 12.76 7.02 -8.71
N LEU A 103 12.42 6.00 -7.93
CA LEU A 103 12.23 4.63 -8.41
C LEU A 103 10.74 4.42 -8.69
N LEU A 104 10.38 4.25 -9.95
CA LEU A 104 9.03 3.90 -10.35
C LEU A 104 8.95 2.40 -10.59
N ILE A 105 8.25 1.70 -9.73
CA ILE A 105 8.02 0.25 -9.82
C ILE A 105 6.71 0.03 -10.58
N VAL A 106 6.83 -0.49 -11.79
CA VAL A 106 5.71 -0.85 -12.64
C VAL A 106 5.50 -2.36 -12.57
N VAL A 107 4.44 -2.79 -11.91
CA VAL A 107 4.22 -4.24 -11.70
C VAL A 107 3.84 -4.97 -12.99
N ASN A 108 3.50 -4.25 -14.03
CA ASN A 108 3.18 -4.79 -15.36
C ASN A 108 4.43 -4.83 -16.26
N GLU A 109 4.37 -5.68 -17.28
CA GLU A 109 5.36 -5.61 -18.36
C GLU A 109 5.28 -4.28 -19.10
N LEU A 110 6.44 -3.72 -19.39
CA LEU A 110 6.55 -2.48 -20.17
C LEU A 110 6.90 -2.81 -21.63
N PRO A 111 5.97 -2.56 -22.57
CA PRO A 111 6.28 -2.70 -24.00
C PRO A 111 7.43 -1.78 -24.43
N ASP A 112 8.25 -2.24 -25.38
CA ASP A 112 9.41 -1.49 -25.87
C ASP A 112 9.08 -0.05 -26.31
N GLY A 113 7.94 0.16 -26.95
CA GLY A 113 7.49 1.48 -27.34
C GLY A 113 7.25 2.43 -26.18
N ILE A 114 6.84 1.90 -25.03
CA ILE A 114 6.68 2.67 -23.78
C ILE A 114 8.05 2.91 -23.14
N ARG A 115 8.91 1.89 -23.07
CA ARG A 115 10.29 2.03 -22.56
C ARG A 115 11.06 3.13 -23.30
N ASN A 116 11.05 3.12 -24.62
CA ASN A 116 11.75 4.12 -25.42
C ASN A 116 11.27 5.54 -25.14
N ARG A 117 9.97 5.77 -25.02
CA ARG A 117 9.41 7.08 -24.67
C ARG A 117 9.77 7.54 -23.27
N ILE A 118 9.89 6.62 -22.33
CA ILE A 118 10.34 6.94 -20.97
C ILE A 118 11.83 7.33 -20.99
N GLU A 119 12.67 6.60 -21.73
CA GLU A 119 14.09 6.94 -21.85
C GLU A 119 14.30 8.32 -22.52
N GLU A 120 13.48 8.69 -23.49
CA GLU A 120 13.48 10.05 -24.03
C GLU A 120 13.05 11.08 -22.97
N LYS A 121 12.04 10.76 -22.15
CA LYS A 121 11.57 11.66 -21.09
C LYS A 121 12.61 11.84 -19.99
N LYS A 122 13.35 10.79 -19.59
CA LYS A 122 14.44 10.86 -18.60
C LYS A 122 15.44 11.98 -18.91
N LYS A 123 15.79 12.17 -20.18
CA LYS A 123 16.74 13.19 -20.63
C LYS A 123 16.28 14.63 -20.35
N GLN A 124 15.00 14.84 -20.09
CA GLN A 124 14.38 16.15 -19.85
C GLN A 124 14.13 16.43 -18.36
N LEU A 125 14.43 15.46 -17.48
CA LEU A 125 14.17 15.57 -16.06
C LEU A 125 15.35 16.24 -15.35
N ASN A 126 15.05 16.96 -14.28
CA ASN A 126 16.02 17.55 -13.36
C ASN A 126 16.27 16.66 -12.12
N PHE A 127 15.92 15.40 -12.21
CA PHE A 127 16.16 14.35 -11.22
C PHE A 127 16.36 13.01 -11.95
N GLU A 128 16.92 12.04 -11.27
CA GLU A 128 17.13 10.70 -11.80
C GLU A 128 15.86 9.87 -11.68
N LEU A 129 15.43 9.27 -12.80
CA LEU A 129 14.30 8.35 -12.86
C LEU A 129 14.81 6.93 -13.11
N ILE A 130 14.61 6.05 -12.13
CA ILE A 130 14.84 4.62 -12.23
C ILE A 130 13.49 3.95 -12.47
N ILE A 131 13.42 3.02 -13.41
CA ILE A 131 12.19 2.26 -13.66
C ILE A 131 12.49 0.79 -13.53
N TRP A 132 11.72 0.15 -12.69
CA TRP A 132 11.65 -1.30 -12.59
C TRP A 132 10.31 -1.79 -13.11
N ASP A 133 10.35 -2.89 -13.83
CA ASP A 133 9.14 -3.58 -14.26
C ASP A 133 9.07 -5.02 -13.72
N MET A 134 8.23 -5.83 -14.32
CA MET A 134 8.02 -7.22 -13.91
C MET A 134 9.34 -8.04 -13.88
N ASP A 135 10.26 -7.81 -14.83
CA ASP A 135 11.53 -8.53 -14.88
C ASP A 135 12.42 -8.19 -13.69
N ASP A 136 12.47 -6.91 -13.31
CA ASP A 136 13.22 -6.44 -12.14
C ASP A 136 12.61 -7.00 -10.85
N LEU A 137 11.29 -7.02 -10.73
CA LEU A 137 10.61 -7.60 -9.57
C LEU A 137 10.88 -9.09 -9.45
N VAL A 138 10.81 -9.84 -10.53
CA VAL A 138 11.16 -11.28 -10.52
C VAL A 138 12.59 -11.47 -10.05
N ARG A 139 13.54 -10.67 -10.54
CA ARG A 139 14.95 -10.74 -10.10
C ARG A 139 15.10 -10.50 -8.59
N ILE A 140 14.45 -9.46 -8.06
CA ILE A 140 14.51 -9.13 -6.63
C ILE A 140 13.84 -10.22 -5.78
N PHE A 141 12.69 -10.72 -6.20
CA PHE A 141 11.95 -11.73 -5.43
C PHE A 141 12.64 -13.10 -5.46
N SER A 142 13.36 -13.42 -6.55
CA SER A 142 14.16 -14.63 -6.65
C SER A 142 15.37 -14.63 -5.69
N TYR A 143 15.74 -13.49 -5.11
CA TYR A 143 16.77 -13.43 -4.09
C TYR A 143 16.40 -14.24 -2.84
N ASN A 144 15.11 -14.24 -2.47
CA ASN A 144 14.60 -15.01 -1.34
C ASN A 144 13.23 -15.64 -1.67
N GLU A 145 13.25 -16.69 -2.51
CA GLU A 145 12.02 -17.37 -2.96
C GLU A 145 11.22 -17.96 -1.80
N SER A 146 11.87 -18.41 -0.72
CA SER A 146 11.16 -18.97 0.45
C SER A 146 10.33 -17.89 1.14
N LEU A 147 10.90 -16.70 1.34
CA LEU A 147 10.17 -15.55 1.90
C LEU A 147 9.02 -15.13 0.98
N PHE A 148 9.23 -15.13 -0.34
CA PHE A 148 8.17 -14.83 -1.29
C PHE A 148 6.99 -15.79 -1.14
N VAL A 149 7.25 -17.11 -1.12
CA VAL A 149 6.22 -18.14 -0.96
C VAL A 149 5.49 -17.97 0.38
N ASP A 150 6.23 -17.78 1.46
CA ASP A 150 5.66 -17.61 2.80
C ASP A 150 4.82 -16.35 2.90
N THR A 151 5.30 -15.24 2.33
CA THR A 151 4.56 -13.97 2.33
C THR A 151 3.28 -14.09 1.50
N TYR A 152 3.37 -14.69 0.31
CA TYR A 152 2.20 -14.91 -0.55
C TYR A 152 1.14 -15.76 0.13
N ASN A 153 1.53 -16.90 0.72
CA ASN A 153 0.60 -17.81 1.41
C ASN A 153 -0.06 -17.16 2.64
N ASN A 154 0.60 -16.19 3.24
CA ASN A 154 0.12 -15.49 4.44
C ASN A 154 -0.43 -14.08 4.15
N LEU A 155 -0.60 -13.69 2.89
CA LEU A 155 -1.03 -12.31 2.53
C LEU A 155 -2.30 -11.88 3.26
N ASN A 156 -3.32 -12.73 3.35
CA ASN A 156 -4.55 -12.40 4.06
C ASN A 156 -4.30 -12.08 5.55
N THR A 157 -3.44 -12.86 6.19
CA THR A 157 -3.08 -12.65 7.61
C THR A 157 -2.28 -11.36 7.78
N VAL A 158 -1.34 -11.10 6.88
CA VAL A 158 -0.51 -9.89 6.89
C VAL A 158 -1.37 -8.65 6.68
N LEU A 159 -2.24 -8.64 5.68
CA LEU A 159 -3.14 -7.52 5.39
C LEU A 159 -4.13 -7.26 6.55
N LEU A 160 -4.66 -8.32 7.16
CA LEU A 160 -5.53 -8.19 8.33
C LEU A 160 -4.77 -7.57 9.51
N ARG A 161 -3.57 -8.06 9.79
CA ARG A 161 -2.70 -7.53 10.86
C ARG A 161 -2.38 -6.07 10.66
N ASP A 162 -2.02 -5.67 9.46
CA ASP A 162 -1.73 -4.27 9.12
C ASP A 162 -2.98 -3.40 9.25
N THR A 163 -4.13 -3.88 8.81
CA THR A 163 -5.41 -3.17 8.98
C THR A 163 -5.72 -2.94 10.45
N ILE A 164 -5.51 -3.95 11.31
CA ILE A 164 -5.71 -3.84 12.76
C ILE A 164 -4.69 -2.87 13.37
N ASN A 165 -3.40 -3.00 13.06
CA ASN A 165 -2.35 -2.14 13.60
C ASN A 165 -2.55 -0.67 13.18
N ASN A 166 -2.88 -0.42 11.93
CA ASN A 166 -3.21 0.91 11.43
C ASN A 166 -4.48 1.48 12.09
N GLY A 167 -5.47 0.61 12.34
CA GLY A 167 -6.66 0.99 13.11
C GLY A 167 -6.32 1.39 14.54
N ILE A 168 -5.46 0.63 15.22
CA ILE A 168 -5.00 0.90 16.58
C ILE A 168 -4.14 2.18 16.62
N SER A 169 -3.20 2.34 15.70
CA SER A 169 -2.30 3.51 15.65
C SER A 169 -3.04 4.82 15.38
N ARG A 170 -4.05 4.79 14.50
CA ARG A 170 -4.92 5.96 14.24
C ARG A 170 -5.84 6.30 15.41
N ASN A 171 -6.05 5.35 16.33
CA ASN A 171 -7.00 5.49 17.42
C ASN A 171 -6.42 6.04 18.72
N ASN A 172 -5.09 6.14 18.88
CA ASN A 172 -4.52 6.29 20.22
C ASN A 172 -4.50 7.70 20.83
N SER A 173 -4.67 8.80 20.09
CA SER A 173 -4.77 10.12 20.74
C SER A 173 -6.07 10.85 20.37
N THR A 174 -6.30 11.08 19.10
CA THR A 174 -7.43 11.88 18.62
C THR A 174 -8.77 11.14 18.73
N TYR A 175 -8.78 9.82 18.62
CA TYR A 175 -10.01 9.01 18.72
C TYR A 175 -10.48 8.91 20.17
N LEU A 176 -9.58 8.68 21.12
CA LEU A 176 -9.94 8.60 22.54
C LEU A 176 -10.48 9.95 23.04
N GLU A 177 -9.90 11.07 22.62
CA GLU A 177 -10.43 12.41 22.94
C GLU A 177 -11.79 12.65 22.31
N LYS A 178 -11.96 12.32 21.02
CA LYS A 178 -13.24 12.41 20.34
C LYS A 178 -14.29 11.50 20.97
N ARG A 179 -13.91 10.26 21.30
CA ARG A 179 -14.79 9.31 21.97
C ARG A 179 -15.22 9.81 23.33
N LYS A 180 -14.30 10.36 24.14
CA LYS A 180 -14.61 10.95 25.43
C LYS A 180 -15.64 12.08 25.29
N LYS A 181 -15.40 12.98 24.34
CA LYS A 181 -16.34 14.07 24.03
C LYS A 181 -17.72 13.57 23.61
N TYR A 182 -17.80 12.53 22.77
CA TYR A 182 -19.09 11.95 22.36
C TYR A 182 -19.79 11.23 23.50
N VAL A 183 -19.06 10.54 24.37
CA VAL A 183 -19.63 9.91 25.58
C VAL A 183 -20.19 10.96 26.52
N GLU A 184 -19.48 12.08 26.74
CA GLU A 184 -19.97 13.20 27.56
C GLU A 184 -21.23 13.84 26.96
N GLN A 185 -21.25 14.02 25.63
CA GLN A 185 -22.44 14.53 24.94
C GLN A 185 -23.64 13.57 25.06
N LEU A 186 -23.42 12.25 24.88
CA LEU A 186 -24.45 11.23 25.05
C LEU A 186 -24.97 11.19 26.46
N HIS A 187 -24.11 11.31 27.48
CA HIS A 187 -24.49 11.35 28.88
C HIS A 187 -25.39 12.55 29.19
N THR A 188 -25.00 13.72 28.68
CA THR A 188 -25.81 14.95 28.84
C THR A 188 -27.19 14.83 28.17
N GLN A 189 -27.25 14.20 26.98
CA GLN A 189 -28.54 13.99 26.30
C GLN A 189 -29.38 12.93 27.02
N TYR A 190 -28.75 11.92 27.60
CA TYR A 190 -29.44 10.90 28.41
C TYR A 190 -30.06 11.51 29.68
N GLU A 191 -29.32 12.35 30.40
CA GLU A 191 -29.82 13.02 31.60
C GLU A 191 -30.97 14.01 31.30
N ASN A 192 -31.08 14.48 30.06
CA ASN A 192 -32.13 15.38 29.60
C ASN A 192 -33.31 14.64 28.91
N ASP A 193 -33.36 13.30 29.00
CA ASP A 193 -34.39 12.47 28.35
C ASP A 193 -34.50 12.64 26.82
N ASN A 194 -33.41 13.08 26.16
CA ASN A 194 -33.36 13.39 24.73
C ASN A 194 -32.77 12.27 23.86
N ILE A 195 -32.64 11.04 24.40
CA ILE A 195 -32.08 9.92 23.64
C ILE A 195 -33.19 8.96 23.23
N VAL A 196 -33.20 8.62 21.91
CA VAL A 196 -33.96 7.51 21.36
C VAL A 196 -32.98 6.45 20.92
N LEU A 197 -33.03 5.26 21.53
CA LEU A 197 -32.16 4.15 21.21
C LEU A 197 -32.80 3.26 20.14
N PHE A 198 -32.17 3.15 18.97
CA PHE A 198 -32.54 2.17 17.95
C PHE A 198 -31.67 0.93 18.10
N ILE A 199 -32.24 -0.14 18.62
CA ILE A 199 -31.54 -1.42 18.81
C ILE A 199 -31.74 -2.27 17.56
N GLY A 200 -30.65 -2.62 16.86
CA GLY A 200 -30.69 -3.48 15.69
C GLY A 200 -30.76 -4.99 16.04
N ALA A 201 -31.08 -5.82 15.08
CA ALA A 201 -31.23 -7.27 15.23
C ALA A 201 -29.96 -7.99 15.75
N GLY A 202 -28.79 -7.41 15.60
CA GLY A 202 -27.52 -7.94 16.14
C GLY A 202 -27.49 -7.96 17.68
N GLU A 203 -27.96 -6.91 18.31
CA GLU A 203 -28.03 -6.79 19.77
C GLU A 203 -29.04 -7.78 20.36
N SER A 204 -30.11 -8.08 19.64
CA SER A 204 -31.12 -9.08 20.06
C SER A 204 -30.53 -10.49 20.16
N ASN A 205 -29.54 -10.83 19.38
CA ASN A 205 -28.88 -12.13 19.39
C ASN A 205 -28.02 -12.34 20.65
N GLU A 206 -27.27 -11.32 21.06
CA GLU A 206 -26.48 -11.34 22.31
C GLU A 206 -27.38 -11.42 23.56
N ALA A 207 -28.53 -10.74 23.54
CA ALA A 207 -29.51 -10.76 24.59
C ALA A 207 -30.40 -12.04 24.59
N LYS A 208 -30.14 -12.99 23.66
CA LYS A 208 -30.96 -14.22 23.47
C LYS A 208 -32.44 -13.94 23.15
N ILE A 209 -32.71 -12.80 22.56
CA ILE A 209 -34.06 -12.43 22.07
C ILE A 209 -34.16 -12.90 20.61
N ALA A 210 -35.34 -13.32 20.17
CA ALA A 210 -35.55 -13.79 18.79
C ALA A 210 -35.21 -12.68 17.76
N THR A 211 -34.41 -13.03 16.75
CA THR A 211 -34.10 -12.18 15.58
C THR A 211 -35.28 -12.21 14.59
N TRP A 212 -35.30 -11.25 13.64
CA TRP A 212 -36.40 -11.09 12.68
C TRP A 212 -36.72 -12.36 11.88
N ASP A 213 -35.70 -13.13 11.53
CA ASP A 213 -35.79 -14.42 10.83
C ASP A 213 -36.46 -15.56 11.67
N LYS A 214 -36.59 -15.35 12.97
CA LYS A 214 -37.30 -16.26 13.90
C LYS A 214 -38.66 -15.74 14.35
N LEU A 215 -39.03 -14.55 13.97
CA LEU A 215 -40.30 -13.88 14.30
C LEU A 215 -41.30 -13.92 13.14
N ILE A 216 -40.89 -14.30 11.94
CA ILE A 216 -41.68 -14.50 10.74
C ILE A 216 -41.78 -16.00 10.45
#